data_e20f4e9e5e63ce05c10c95e40f0eab6d
#
_entry.id   e20f4e9e5e63ce05c10c95e40f0eab6d
#
_cell.length_a   1.000
_cell.length_b   1.000
_cell.length_c   1.000
_cell.angle_alpha   90.00
_cell.angle_beta   90.00
_cell.angle_gamma   90.00
#
_symmetry.space_group_name_H-M   'P 1'
#
loop_
_entity.id
_entity.type
_entity.pdbx_description
1 polymer ?
#
loop_
_entity_poly.entity_id
_entity_poly.type
_entity_poly.pdbx_seq_one_letter_code
_entity_poly.pdbx_strand_id
1 'polypeptide(L)'
;MAFAAETICVQGSNERKDPFGAISMPIYQNAAYAHPGLGKSTGYDYSRCSNPTRDEVQKTVALLEQGTEALAFSTGMAAITAMMEIFSPGDHLIATDDLYGGTLRLWNTISHKNGISVDCVDTSNVGTVKAALRPETKAIYLETPSNPCLLYTSPSPR
;
A
#
# COMPACT_ATOMS: atom_id res chain seq x y z
N MET A 1 -8.43 15.66 18.31
CA MET A 1 -6.99 15.79 18.61
C MET A 1 -6.28 14.67 17.88
N ALA A 2 -5.22 14.96 17.13
CA ALA A 2 -4.38 13.92 16.58
C ALA A 2 -3.52 13.33 17.70
N PHE A 3 -3.50 12.02 17.86
CA PHE A 3 -2.61 11.34 18.80
C PHE A 3 -1.16 11.39 18.29
N ALA A 4 -0.18 11.34 19.22
CA ALA A 4 1.21 11.14 18.86
C ALA A 4 1.42 9.74 18.24
N ALA A 5 2.42 9.59 17.37
CA ALA A 5 2.68 8.32 16.69
C ALA A 5 2.88 7.14 17.66
N GLU A 6 3.58 7.39 18.78
CA GLU A 6 3.79 6.40 19.83
C GLU A 6 2.48 5.93 20.45
N THR A 7 1.52 6.84 20.64
CA THR A 7 0.17 6.50 21.13
C THR A 7 -0.59 5.65 20.12
N ILE A 8 -0.51 5.99 18.83
CA ILE A 8 -1.15 5.21 17.75
C ILE A 8 -0.53 3.81 17.68
N CYS A 9 0.78 3.67 17.80
CA CYS A 9 1.45 2.37 17.81
C CYS A 9 0.98 1.45 18.94
N VAL A 10 0.65 2.02 20.12
CA VAL A 10 0.21 1.24 21.29
C VAL A 10 -1.31 1.02 21.29
N GLN A 11 -2.08 2.02 20.89
CA GLN A 11 -3.54 2.02 21.01
C GLN A 11 -4.26 1.58 19.73
N GLY A 12 -3.57 1.54 18.58
CA GLY A 12 -4.18 1.27 17.28
C GLY A 12 -5.10 2.41 16.82
N SER A 13 -6.11 2.08 16.00
CA SER A 13 -7.05 3.05 15.45
C SER A 13 -7.98 3.70 16.49
N ASN A 14 -8.04 3.16 17.70
CA ASN A 14 -8.93 3.58 18.79
C ASN A 14 -10.45 3.52 18.44
N GLU A 15 -10.83 2.90 17.34
CA GLU A 15 -12.22 2.68 16.92
C GLU A 15 -12.78 1.33 17.39
N ARG A 16 -12.26 0.82 18.50
CA ARG A 16 -12.52 -0.55 18.98
C ARG A 16 -13.96 -0.71 19.44
N LYS A 17 -14.60 -1.73 18.92
CA LYS A 17 -15.91 -2.21 19.39
C LYS A 17 -15.77 -3.67 19.84
N ASP A 18 -14.83 -3.93 20.75
CA ASP A 18 -14.74 -5.26 21.36
C ASP A 18 -15.89 -5.44 22.37
N PRO A 19 -16.72 -6.50 22.25
CA PRO A 19 -17.86 -6.71 23.15
C PRO A 19 -17.45 -7.02 24.60
N PHE A 20 -16.21 -7.40 24.83
CA PHE A 20 -15.67 -7.73 26.15
C PHE A 20 -14.78 -6.65 26.74
N GLY A 21 -14.58 -5.54 26.03
CA GLY A 21 -13.76 -4.41 26.49
C GLY A 21 -12.26 -4.70 26.49
N ALA A 22 -11.77 -5.53 25.57
CA ALA A 22 -10.34 -5.79 25.46
C ALA A 22 -9.56 -4.50 25.16
N ILE A 23 -8.47 -4.25 25.91
CA ILE A 23 -7.62 -3.08 25.71
C ILE A 23 -6.81 -3.20 24.42
N SER A 24 -6.35 -4.40 24.06
CA SER A 24 -5.71 -4.69 22.78
C SER A 24 -6.71 -5.29 21.82
N MET A 25 -6.57 -4.99 20.53
CA MET A 25 -7.42 -5.60 19.52
C MET A 25 -7.27 -7.11 19.51
N PRO A 26 -8.35 -7.91 19.65
CA PRO A 26 -8.29 -9.34 19.54
C PRO A 26 -7.86 -9.82 18.16
N ILE A 27 -7.17 -10.97 18.11
CA ILE A 27 -6.78 -11.61 16.86
C ILE A 27 -7.90 -12.57 16.43
N TYR A 28 -8.53 -12.27 15.30
CA TYR A 28 -9.60 -13.09 14.72
C TYR A 28 -9.00 -14.10 13.72
N GLN A 29 -8.91 -15.36 14.14
CA GLN A 29 -8.32 -16.47 13.35
C GLN A 29 -9.37 -17.33 12.63
N ASN A 30 -10.57 -16.85 12.49
CA ASN A 30 -11.65 -17.55 11.80
C ASN A 30 -11.68 -17.27 10.30
N ALA A 31 -12.22 -18.20 9.52
CA ALA A 31 -12.43 -18.03 8.09
C ALA A 31 -13.78 -17.37 7.76
N ALA A 32 -14.84 -17.72 8.48
CA ALA A 32 -16.21 -17.29 8.22
C ALA A 32 -16.88 -16.71 9.47
N TYR A 33 -17.90 -15.90 9.25
CA TYR A 33 -18.65 -15.21 10.31
C TYR A 33 -20.12 -15.62 10.29
N ALA A 34 -20.73 -15.73 11.47
CA ALA A 34 -22.16 -16.03 11.59
C ALA A 34 -23.00 -14.79 11.22
N HIS A 35 -24.06 -15.00 10.47
CA HIS A 35 -25.06 -13.97 10.16
C HIS A 35 -26.20 -13.99 11.17
N PRO A 36 -26.68 -12.84 11.64
CA PRO A 36 -27.81 -12.76 12.57
C PRO A 36 -29.14 -13.23 11.97
N GLY A 37 -29.23 -13.34 10.65
CA GLY A 37 -30.38 -13.82 9.90
C GLY A 37 -30.20 -13.68 8.40
N LEU A 38 -31.14 -14.19 7.63
CA LEU A 38 -31.11 -14.11 6.17
C LEU A 38 -31.06 -12.64 5.71
N GLY A 39 -30.09 -12.30 4.84
CA GLY A 39 -29.86 -10.95 4.34
C GLY A 39 -29.30 -9.97 5.38
N LYS A 40 -28.87 -10.44 6.56
CA LYS A 40 -28.24 -9.60 7.59
C LYS A 40 -26.78 -10.01 7.77
N SER A 41 -25.89 -9.03 7.87
CA SER A 41 -24.47 -9.25 8.14
C SER A 41 -24.03 -8.44 9.36
N THR A 42 -22.98 -8.90 10.03
CA THR A 42 -22.25 -8.15 11.08
C THR A 42 -21.25 -7.14 10.50
N GLY A 43 -21.10 -7.12 9.17
CA GLY A 43 -20.07 -6.39 8.44
C GLY A 43 -18.91 -7.28 7.97
N TYR A 44 -18.86 -8.51 8.46
CA TYR A 44 -17.84 -9.51 8.10
C TYR A 44 -18.53 -10.80 7.68
N ASP A 45 -18.11 -11.34 6.54
CA ASP A 45 -18.65 -12.58 5.99
C ASP A 45 -17.57 -13.65 5.86
N TYR A 46 -16.44 -13.30 5.28
CA TYR A 46 -15.33 -14.19 5.02
C TYR A 46 -13.98 -13.49 5.09
N SER A 47 -13.01 -14.07 5.82
CA SER A 47 -11.73 -13.40 6.15
C SER A 47 -10.84 -13.07 4.94
N ARG A 48 -10.99 -13.76 3.80
CA ARG A 48 -10.30 -13.37 2.56
C ARG A 48 -10.78 -12.00 2.05
N CYS A 49 -12.08 -11.71 2.21
CA CYS A 49 -12.65 -10.43 1.79
C CYS A 49 -12.40 -9.34 2.85
N SER A 50 -12.76 -9.60 4.11
CA SER A 50 -12.58 -8.68 5.23
C SER A 50 -12.36 -9.44 6.54
N ASN A 51 -11.54 -8.88 7.43
CA ASN A 51 -11.24 -9.47 8.73
C ASN A 51 -10.95 -8.34 9.74
N PRO A 52 -11.54 -8.36 10.96
CA PRO A 52 -11.35 -7.28 11.92
C PRO A 52 -9.89 -7.00 12.28
N THR A 53 -9.05 -8.02 12.37
CA THR A 53 -7.62 -7.87 12.66
C THR A 53 -6.90 -7.14 11.52
N ARG A 54 -7.17 -7.50 10.26
CA ARG A 54 -6.59 -6.84 9.10
C ARG A 54 -7.06 -5.40 8.98
N ASP A 55 -8.35 -5.15 9.22
CA ASP A 55 -8.91 -3.81 9.17
C ASP A 55 -8.28 -2.88 10.22
N GLU A 56 -8.01 -3.41 11.41
CA GLU A 56 -7.30 -2.65 12.45
C GLU A 56 -5.87 -2.29 12.03
N VAL A 57 -5.14 -3.24 11.42
CA VAL A 57 -3.80 -2.95 10.86
C VAL A 57 -3.87 -1.87 9.79
N GLN A 58 -4.82 -1.97 8.86
CA GLN A 58 -5.01 -1.00 7.79
C GLN A 58 -5.31 0.40 8.34
N LYS A 59 -6.24 0.51 9.29
CA LYS A 59 -6.58 1.78 9.93
C LYS A 59 -5.40 2.39 10.70
N THR A 60 -4.67 1.55 11.44
CA THR A 60 -3.49 1.99 12.20
C THR A 60 -2.41 2.54 11.28
N VAL A 61 -2.11 1.83 10.18
CA VAL A 61 -1.13 2.30 9.18
C VAL A 61 -1.61 3.59 8.51
N ALA A 62 -2.87 3.69 8.13
CA ALA A 62 -3.42 4.93 7.56
C ALA A 62 -3.22 6.12 8.50
N LEU A 63 -3.48 5.94 9.81
CA LEU A 63 -3.25 7.00 10.80
C LEU A 63 -1.77 7.39 10.94
N LEU A 64 -0.87 6.41 10.97
CA LEU A 64 0.58 6.63 11.10
C LEU A 64 1.15 7.36 9.87
N GLU A 65 0.67 7.01 8.69
CA GLU A 65 1.10 7.62 7.41
C GLU A 65 0.29 8.89 7.06
N GLN A 66 -0.65 9.31 7.92
CA GLN A 66 -1.56 10.44 7.70
C GLN A 66 -2.36 10.30 6.38
N GLY A 67 -2.63 9.05 5.99
CA GLY A 67 -3.45 8.69 4.84
C GLY A 67 -4.93 8.60 5.21
N THR A 68 -5.79 8.62 4.19
CA THR A 68 -7.23 8.40 4.36
C THR A 68 -7.55 6.92 4.54
N GLU A 69 -6.82 6.05 3.84
CA GLU A 69 -6.98 4.60 3.87
C GLU A 69 -5.63 3.90 3.65
N ALA A 70 -5.55 2.64 4.07
CA ALA A 70 -4.45 1.74 3.76
C ALA A 70 -4.99 0.34 3.44
N LEU A 71 -4.30 -0.39 2.59
CA LEU A 71 -4.64 -1.77 2.21
C LEU A 71 -3.46 -2.68 2.52
N ALA A 72 -3.71 -3.75 3.27
CA ALA A 72 -2.71 -4.75 3.63
C ALA A 72 -2.77 -5.95 2.68
N PHE A 73 -1.60 -6.34 2.17
CA PHE A 73 -1.42 -7.49 1.28
C PHE A 73 -0.50 -8.53 1.92
N SER A 74 -0.58 -9.77 1.46
CA SER A 74 0.23 -10.87 1.98
C SER A 74 1.72 -10.76 1.61
N THR A 75 2.07 -9.99 0.58
CA THR A 75 3.45 -9.74 0.13
C THR A 75 3.58 -8.35 -0.48
N GLY A 76 4.79 -7.78 -0.45
CA GLY A 76 5.08 -6.52 -1.15
C GLY A 76 4.77 -6.58 -2.65
N MET A 77 5.07 -7.71 -3.32
CA MET A 77 4.74 -7.87 -4.73
C MET A 77 3.24 -7.91 -5.00
N ALA A 78 2.43 -8.45 -4.07
CA ALA A 78 0.98 -8.38 -4.19
C ALA A 78 0.48 -6.92 -4.09
N ALA A 79 1.06 -6.14 -3.19
CA ALA A 79 0.74 -4.71 -3.06
C ALA A 79 1.12 -3.94 -4.34
N ILE A 80 2.34 -4.15 -4.86
CA ILE A 80 2.82 -3.49 -6.09
C ILE A 80 1.95 -3.89 -7.29
N THR A 81 1.59 -5.19 -7.42
CA THR A 81 0.72 -5.66 -8.49
C THR A 81 -0.66 -5.00 -8.41
N ALA A 82 -1.26 -4.94 -7.22
CA ALA A 82 -2.55 -4.27 -7.03
C ALA A 82 -2.48 -2.76 -7.34
N MET A 83 -1.38 -2.10 -6.99
CA MET A 83 -1.14 -0.69 -7.37
C MET A 83 -1.13 -0.51 -8.89
N MET A 84 -0.57 -1.47 -9.64
CA MET A 84 -0.53 -1.37 -11.11
C MET A 84 -1.91 -1.43 -11.76
N GLU A 85 -2.93 -1.96 -11.08
CA GLU A 85 -4.32 -2.01 -11.59
C GLU A 85 -5.00 -0.64 -11.69
N ILE A 86 -4.42 0.42 -11.10
CA ILE A 86 -4.93 1.79 -11.26
C ILE A 86 -4.54 2.44 -12.59
N PHE A 87 -3.62 1.83 -13.34
CA PHE A 87 -3.13 2.35 -14.62
C PHE A 87 -3.78 1.63 -15.80
N SER A 88 -3.89 2.36 -16.91
CA SER A 88 -4.49 1.90 -18.15
C SER A 88 -3.45 1.76 -19.27
N PRO A 89 -3.74 0.98 -20.35
CA PRO A 89 -2.88 0.95 -21.53
C PRO A 89 -2.62 2.34 -22.09
N GLY A 90 -1.35 2.66 -22.34
CA GLY A 90 -0.89 3.97 -22.78
C GLY A 90 -0.36 4.85 -21.65
N ASP A 91 -0.61 4.51 -20.39
CA ASP A 91 -0.06 5.24 -19.26
C ASP A 91 1.46 5.02 -19.13
N HIS A 92 2.13 6.05 -18.64
CA HIS A 92 3.56 6.08 -18.38
C HIS A 92 3.85 6.34 -16.90
N LEU A 93 4.85 5.64 -16.36
CA LEU A 93 5.39 5.83 -15.02
C LEU A 93 6.87 6.19 -15.10
N ILE A 94 7.33 7.02 -14.19
CA ILE A 94 8.75 7.21 -13.90
C ILE A 94 9.05 6.43 -12.63
N ALA A 95 10.15 5.71 -12.58
CA ALA A 95 10.57 4.95 -11.41
C ALA A 95 12.03 5.21 -11.06
N THR A 96 12.39 4.96 -9.81
CA THR A 96 13.79 4.93 -9.41
C THR A 96 14.54 3.82 -10.16
N ASP A 97 15.80 4.01 -10.48
CA ASP A 97 16.63 3.07 -11.25
C ASP A 97 17.20 1.93 -10.39
N ASP A 98 17.43 2.17 -9.10
CA ASP A 98 17.84 1.14 -8.12
C ASP A 98 16.62 0.72 -7.29
N LEU A 99 15.97 -0.37 -7.69
CA LEU A 99 14.78 -0.90 -7.03
C LEU A 99 14.72 -2.42 -7.05
N TYR A 100 13.81 -2.98 -6.27
CA TYR A 100 13.66 -4.42 -6.13
C TYR A 100 13.47 -5.12 -7.48
N GLY A 101 14.30 -6.13 -7.75
CA GLY A 101 14.30 -6.85 -9.03
C GLY A 101 12.97 -7.54 -9.38
N GLY A 102 12.14 -7.87 -8.38
CA GLY A 102 10.79 -8.39 -8.59
C GLY A 102 9.87 -7.36 -9.24
N THR A 103 9.97 -6.09 -8.85
CA THR A 103 9.21 -4.97 -9.43
C THR A 103 9.61 -4.74 -10.88
N LEU A 104 10.92 -4.70 -11.17
CA LEU A 104 11.42 -4.60 -12.56
C LEU A 104 10.91 -5.75 -13.44
N ARG A 105 10.92 -6.96 -12.89
CA ARG A 105 10.42 -8.14 -13.62
C ARG A 105 8.92 -8.02 -13.91
N LEU A 106 8.12 -7.58 -12.95
CA LEU A 106 6.69 -7.34 -13.15
C LEU A 106 6.47 -6.34 -14.29
N TRP A 107 7.16 -5.21 -14.26
CA TRP A 107 6.98 -4.16 -15.26
C TRP A 107 7.44 -4.59 -16.66
N ASN A 108 8.61 -5.19 -16.76
CA ASN A 108 9.17 -5.61 -18.05
C ASN A 108 8.42 -6.78 -18.69
N THR A 109 7.72 -7.61 -17.90
CA THR A 109 7.06 -8.81 -18.42
C THR A 109 5.55 -8.69 -18.48
N ILE A 110 4.90 -8.11 -17.49
CA ILE A 110 3.44 -8.05 -17.38
C ILE A 110 2.93 -6.66 -17.74
N SER A 111 3.40 -5.61 -17.05
CA SER A 111 2.89 -4.24 -17.28
C SER A 111 3.16 -3.77 -18.71
N HIS A 112 4.33 -4.10 -19.28
CA HIS A 112 4.64 -3.81 -20.69
C HIS A 112 3.65 -4.49 -21.65
N LYS A 113 3.28 -5.75 -21.42
CA LYS A 113 2.26 -6.45 -22.22
C LYS A 113 0.88 -5.81 -22.10
N ASN A 114 0.59 -5.21 -20.96
CA ASN A 114 -0.64 -4.48 -20.68
C ASN A 114 -0.61 -3.04 -21.25
N GLY A 115 0.43 -2.67 -22.00
CA GLY A 115 0.54 -1.37 -22.65
C GLY A 115 0.95 -0.23 -21.70
N ILE A 116 1.45 -0.54 -20.50
CA ILE A 116 1.98 0.44 -19.54
C ILE A 116 3.49 0.54 -19.73
N SER A 117 4.01 1.76 -19.85
CA SER A 117 5.45 2.03 -19.99
C SER A 117 6.04 2.57 -18.69
N VAL A 118 7.28 2.17 -18.37
CA VAL A 118 8.00 2.63 -17.19
C VAL A 118 9.42 3.02 -17.58
N ASP A 119 9.81 4.27 -17.30
CA ASP A 119 11.19 4.75 -17.41
C ASP A 119 11.86 4.74 -16.03
N CYS A 120 12.95 3.97 -15.91
CA CYS A 120 13.77 3.95 -14.69
C CYS A 120 14.87 5.01 -14.82
N VAL A 121 14.92 5.93 -13.83
CA VAL A 121 15.85 7.07 -13.84
C VAL A 121 16.40 7.32 -12.44
N ASP A 122 17.51 8.04 -12.33
CA ASP A 122 17.99 8.57 -11.05
C ASP A 122 16.98 9.59 -10.48
N THR A 123 16.13 9.13 -9.58
CA THR A 123 15.08 9.96 -8.95
C THR A 123 15.59 10.82 -7.79
N SER A 124 16.85 10.68 -7.38
CA SER A 124 17.49 11.60 -6.43
C SER A 124 17.73 13.00 -7.05
N ASN A 125 17.75 13.06 -8.38
CA ASN A 125 17.95 14.28 -9.15
C ASN A 125 16.63 14.73 -9.79
N VAL A 126 16.07 15.85 -9.29
CA VAL A 126 14.83 16.44 -9.83
C VAL A 126 14.93 16.79 -11.32
N GLY A 127 16.12 17.17 -11.80
CA GLY A 127 16.36 17.48 -13.22
C GLY A 127 16.12 16.25 -14.11
N THR A 128 16.63 15.10 -13.69
CA THR A 128 16.44 13.82 -14.40
C THR A 128 14.96 13.43 -14.44
N VAL A 129 14.25 13.54 -13.31
CA VAL A 129 12.81 13.27 -13.24
C VAL A 129 12.03 14.19 -14.17
N LYS A 130 12.33 15.50 -14.17
CA LYS A 130 11.67 16.47 -15.05
C LYS A 130 11.92 16.17 -16.53
N ALA A 131 13.12 15.74 -16.89
CA ALA A 131 13.46 15.38 -18.28
C ALA A 131 12.73 14.12 -18.77
N ALA A 132 12.37 13.20 -17.86
CA ALA A 132 11.63 11.97 -18.17
C ALA A 132 10.11 12.16 -18.23
N LEU A 133 9.57 13.32 -17.82
CA LEU A 133 8.13 13.58 -17.86
C LEU A 133 7.59 13.61 -19.29
N ARG A 134 6.48 12.92 -19.51
CA ARG A 134 5.71 12.86 -20.76
C ARG A 134 4.26 13.27 -20.50
N PRO A 135 3.49 13.66 -21.53
CA PRO A 135 2.05 13.91 -21.35
C PRO A 135 1.27 12.73 -20.75
N GLU A 136 1.71 11.50 -21.03
CA GLU A 136 1.13 10.25 -20.54
C GLU A 136 1.60 9.86 -19.14
N THR A 137 2.55 10.60 -18.55
CA THR A 137 3.06 10.29 -17.20
C THR A 137 1.97 10.47 -16.15
N LYS A 138 1.63 9.38 -15.43
CA LYS A 138 0.59 9.35 -14.40
C LYS A 138 1.15 9.24 -12.99
N ALA A 139 2.34 8.65 -12.84
CA ALA A 139 2.92 8.44 -11.52
C ALA A 139 4.45 8.48 -11.53
N ILE A 140 5.00 8.76 -10.36
CA ILE A 140 6.41 8.58 -10.04
C ILE A 140 6.48 7.54 -8.93
N TYR A 141 7.14 6.42 -9.18
CA TYR A 141 7.36 5.34 -8.23
C TYR A 141 8.72 5.49 -7.58
N LEU A 142 8.73 5.62 -6.27
CA LEU A 142 9.96 5.76 -5.48
C LEU A 142 10.12 4.58 -4.53
N GLU A 143 11.31 3.99 -4.50
CA GLU A 143 11.73 3.03 -3.49
C GLU A 143 12.90 3.64 -2.72
N THR A 144 12.68 4.00 -1.44
CA THR A 144 13.69 4.68 -0.65
C THR A 144 13.63 4.21 0.82
N PRO A 145 14.74 3.76 1.42
CA PRO A 145 16.00 3.45 0.73
C PRO A 145 15.81 2.34 -0.30
N SER A 146 16.61 2.38 -1.37
CA SER A 146 16.50 1.44 -2.51
C SER A 146 16.94 0.02 -2.16
N ASN A 147 16.63 -0.94 -3.02
CA ASN A 147 17.05 -2.34 -2.87
C ASN A 147 17.75 -2.82 -4.16
N PRO A 148 19.01 -3.27 -4.13
CA PRO A 148 19.77 -3.65 -2.92
C PRO A 148 20.71 -2.57 -2.35
N CYS A 149 20.89 -1.43 -3.02
CA CYS A 149 22.00 -0.51 -2.72
C CYS A 149 21.74 0.41 -1.52
N LEU A 150 20.52 0.41 -0.97
CA LEU A 150 20.09 1.26 0.16
C LEU A 150 20.32 2.77 -0.07
N LEU A 151 20.17 3.21 -1.29
CA LEU A 151 20.30 4.61 -1.67
C LEU A 151 19.03 5.40 -1.32
N TYR A 152 19.21 6.65 -0.97
CA TYR A 152 18.09 7.59 -0.88
C TYR A 152 17.76 8.12 -2.27
N THR A 153 16.65 7.68 -2.83
CA THR A 153 16.23 7.98 -4.21
C THR A 153 15.23 9.12 -4.31
N SER A 154 14.92 9.76 -3.19
CA SER A 154 14.08 10.94 -3.13
C SER A 154 14.88 12.16 -2.65
N PRO A 155 14.77 13.31 -3.32
CA PRO A 155 15.39 14.54 -2.86
C PRO A 155 14.61 15.23 -1.73
N SER A 156 13.43 14.72 -1.39
CA SER A 156 12.60 15.29 -0.32
C SER A 156 13.13 14.88 1.05
N PRO A 157 13.39 15.80 1.97
CA PRO A 157 13.68 15.47 3.36
C PRO A 157 12.42 14.84 3.99
N ARG A 158 12.62 13.82 4.81
CA ARG A 158 11.56 13.24 5.65
C ARG A 158 11.43 14.00 6.95
#